data_be2b43a85f3aa1349c40b89532bfbd72
#
_entry.id   be2b43a85f3aa1349c40b89532bfbd72
#
_cell.length_a   1.000
_cell.length_b   1.000
_cell.length_c   1.000
_cell.angle_alpha   90.00
_cell.angle_beta   90.00
_cell.angle_gamma   90.00
#
_symmetry.space_group_name_H-M   'P 1'
#
loop_
_entity.id
_entity.type
_entity.pdbx_description
1 polymer ?
#
loop_
_entity_poly.entity_id
_entity_poly.type
_entity_poly.pdbx_seq_one_letter_code
_entity_poly.pdbx_strand_id
1 'polypeptide(L)'
;MKNFAIIGVGGYVAPRHLKAIHETGNNLIAAYDTSDSVGVLDSYFPATSFFTEMELFDRHCTKAKNRGERLDYVSICTPNYLHDAHTRYALRLGSDVICEKPLVLNPWNLDGLQQVEEQTGHTVNNI
;
A
#
# COMPACT_ATOMS: atom_id res chain seq x y z
N MET A 1 14.61 10.18 0.74
CA MET A 1 13.55 9.52 1.53
C MET A 1 12.31 9.36 0.69
N LYS A 2 11.76 8.16 0.64
CA LYS A 2 10.53 7.86 -0.09
C LYS A 2 9.35 7.82 0.87
N ASN A 3 8.17 8.18 0.38
CA ASN A 3 6.93 8.11 1.13
C ASN A 3 6.18 6.82 0.79
N PHE A 4 5.87 6.06 1.82
CA PHE A 4 5.15 4.79 1.72
C PHE A 4 3.77 4.91 2.37
N ALA A 5 2.84 4.12 1.89
CA ALA A 5 1.62 3.77 2.61
C ALA A 5 1.49 2.24 2.61
N ILE A 6 0.72 1.70 3.53
CA ILE A 6 0.52 0.26 3.64
C ILE A 6 -0.98 -0.05 3.73
N ILE A 7 -1.44 -0.99 2.92
CA ILE A 7 -2.80 -1.52 2.94
C ILE A 7 -2.73 -2.94 3.49
N GLY A 8 -3.44 -3.19 4.60
CA GLY A 8 -3.39 -4.46 5.29
C GLY A 8 -2.33 -4.50 6.39
N VAL A 9 -2.18 -3.42 7.14
CA VAL A 9 -1.13 -3.28 8.17
C VAL A 9 -1.27 -4.29 9.30
N GLY A 10 -2.45 -4.87 9.51
CA GLY A 10 -2.66 -5.96 10.45
C GLY A 10 -2.39 -7.35 9.86
N GLY A 11 -1.98 -7.44 8.60
CA GLY A 11 -1.70 -8.70 7.92
C GLY A 11 -0.46 -9.40 8.48
N TYR A 12 -0.40 -10.72 8.23
CA TYR A 12 0.67 -11.57 8.76
C TYR A 12 2.07 -11.14 8.31
N VAL A 13 2.21 -10.67 7.07
CA VAL A 13 3.52 -10.27 6.52
C VAL A 13 3.80 -8.78 6.70
N ALA A 14 2.84 -8.00 7.17
CA ALA A 14 3.01 -6.55 7.34
C ALA A 14 4.20 -6.17 8.22
N PRO A 15 4.53 -6.88 9.31
CA PRO A 15 5.71 -6.53 10.11
C PRO A 15 7.01 -6.49 9.32
N ARG A 16 7.17 -7.38 8.33
CA ARG A 16 8.36 -7.40 7.47
C ARG A 16 8.44 -6.15 6.61
N HIS A 17 7.31 -5.69 6.07
CA HIS A 17 7.25 -4.46 5.27
C HIS A 17 7.53 -3.24 6.14
N LEU A 18 6.92 -3.16 7.32
CA LEU A 18 7.15 -2.05 8.24
C LEU A 18 8.62 -1.95 8.65
N LYS A 19 9.22 -3.09 8.98
CA LYS A 19 10.63 -3.15 9.32
C LYS A 19 11.51 -2.66 8.18
N ALA A 20 11.26 -3.13 6.96
CA ALA A 20 12.03 -2.74 5.78
C ALA A 20 11.90 -1.25 5.49
N ILE A 21 10.71 -0.70 5.57
CA ILE A 21 10.47 0.75 5.37
C ILE A 21 11.24 1.55 6.42
N HIS A 22 11.19 1.13 7.67
CA HIS A 22 11.86 1.79 8.78
C HIS A 22 13.38 1.73 8.65
N GLU A 23 13.92 0.54 8.40
CA GLU A 23 15.37 0.33 8.35
C GLU A 23 16.04 1.00 7.13
N THR A 24 15.30 1.20 6.06
CA THR A 24 15.80 1.92 4.88
C THR A 24 15.68 3.43 4.99
N GLY A 25 15.22 3.94 6.13
CA GLY A 25 15.12 5.38 6.38
C GLY A 25 13.99 6.06 5.62
N ASN A 26 12.97 5.32 5.22
CA ASN A 26 11.83 5.86 4.51
C ASN A 26 10.68 6.21 5.47
N ASN A 27 9.71 6.96 4.97
CA ASN A 27 8.60 7.46 5.75
C ASN A 27 7.32 6.69 5.44
N LEU A 28 6.49 6.45 6.46
CA LEU A 28 5.17 5.85 6.30
C LEU A 28 4.12 6.91 6.62
N ILE A 29 3.41 7.37 5.60
CA ILE A 29 2.46 8.48 5.77
C ILE A 29 1.04 8.02 6.12
N ALA A 30 0.68 6.80 5.77
CA ALA A 30 -0.66 6.27 6.02
C ALA A 30 -0.67 4.75 6.11
N ALA A 31 -1.56 4.23 6.92
CA ALA A 31 -1.78 2.79 7.08
C ALA A 31 -3.27 2.50 7.14
N TYR A 32 -3.67 1.38 6.56
CA TYR A 32 -5.06 0.95 6.53
C TYR A 32 -5.19 -0.53 6.88
N ASP A 33 -6.19 -0.84 7.70
CA ASP A 33 -6.67 -2.20 7.93
C ASP A 33 -8.11 -2.14 8.41
N THR A 34 -8.90 -3.18 8.13
CA THR A 34 -10.28 -3.27 8.63
C THR A 34 -10.34 -3.51 10.14
N SER A 35 -9.27 -4.06 10.71
CA SER A 35 -9.12 -4.28 12.15
C SER A 35 -8.29 -3.17 12.77
N ASP A 36 -8.64 -2.75 13.98
CA ASP A 36 -7.87 -1.78 14.74
C ASP A 36 -6.78 -2.43 15.62
N SER A 37 -6.63 -3.76 15.56
CA SER A 37 -5.59 -4.49 16.28
C SER A 37 -4.26 -4.43 15.52
N VAL A 38 -3.65 -3.26 15.48
CA VAL A 38 -2.45 -2.98 14.68
C VAL A 38 -1.28 -2.50 15.54
N GLY A 39 -1.11 -3.07 16.73
CA GLY A 39 -0.04 -2.69 17.65
C GLY A 39 1.36 -2.72 17.04
N VAL A 40 1.58 -3.56 16.03
CA VAL A 40 2.87 -3.63 15.31
C VAL A 40 3.21 -2.29 14.64
N LEU A 41 2.21 -1.53 14.20
CA LEU A 41 2.43 -0.22 13.60
C LEU A 41 3.12 0.74 14.56
N ASP A 42 2.69 0.74 15.82
CA ASP A 42 3.25 1.61 16.84
C ASP A 42 4.72 1.27 17.15
N SER A 43 5.12 0.03 16.90
CA SER A 43 6.51 -0.41 17.13
C SER A 43 7.49 0.23 16.16
N TYR A 44 7.04 0.58 14.95
CA TYR A 44 7.90 1.14 13.90
C TYR A 44 7.56 2.57 13.53
N PHE A 45 6.27 2.91 13.50
CA PHE A 45 5.80 4.21 13.02
C PHE A 45 4.65 4.74 13.90
N PRO A 46 4.94 5.14 15.15
CA PRO A 46 3.88 5.57 16.08
C PRO A 46 3.14 6.85 15.64
N ALA A 47 3.74 7.65 14.76
CA ALA A 47 3.14 8.90 14.31
C ALA A 47 2.37 8.77 12.98
N THR A 48 2.31 7.58 12.39
CA THR A 48 1.61 7.36 11.13
C THR A 48 0.10 7.46 11.32
N SER A 49 -0.58 8.10 10.36
CA SER A 49 -2.04 8.14 10.34
C SER A 49 -2.61 6.77 9.99
N PHE A 50 -3.48 6.25 10.87
CA PHE A 50 -4.10 4.94 10.70
C PHE A 50 -5.60 5.08 10.48
N PHE A 51 -6.13 4.28 9.54
CA PHE A 51 -7.54 4.29 9.18
C PHE A 51 -8.11 2.88 9.11
N THR A 52 -9.36 2.72 9.57
CA THR A 52 -10.12 1.48 9.43
C THR A 52 -11.11 1.53 8.26
N GLU A 53 -11.23 2.68 7.62
CA GLU A 53 -12.11 2.89 6.47
C GLU A 53 -11.30 3.32 5.26
N MET A 54 -11.45 2.59 4.15
CA MET A 54 -10.70 2.86 2.92
C MET A 54 -10.96 4.27 2.41
N GLU A 55 -12.18 4.77 2.53
CA GLU A 55 -12.53 6.10 2.08
C GLU A 55 -11.71 7.19 2.78
N LEU A 56 -11.52 7.05 4.09
CA LEU A 56 -10.73 8.01 4.86
C LEU A 56 -9.24 7.91 4.54
N PHE A 57 -8.75 6.68 4.34
CA PHE A 57 -7.38 6.43 3.88
C PHE A 57 -7.14 7.11 2.54
N ASP A 58 -8.04 6.90 1.57
CA ASP A 58 -7.94 7.50 0.24
C ASP A 58 -7.93 9.01 0.31
N ARG A 59 -8.81 9.59 1.10
CA ARG A 59 -8.89 11.05 1.27
C ARG A 59 -7.59 11.62 1.83
N HIS A 60 -7.01 10.94 2.82
CA HIS A 60 -5.74 11.35 3.42
C HIS A 60 -4.60 11.32 2.41
N CYS A 61 -4.49 10.23 1.64
CA CYS A 61 -3.45 10.09 0.61
C CYS A 61 -3.62 11.13 -0.51
N THR A 62 -4.85 11.39 -0.91
CA THR A 62 -5.16 12.39 -1.93
C THR A 62 -4.80 13.80 -1.46
N LYS A 63 -5.10 14.13 -0.21
CA LYS A 63 -4.71 15.43 0.38
C LYS A 63 -3.20 15.58 0.44
N ALA A 64 -2.48 14.54 0.83
CA ALA A 64 -1.02 14.55 0.87
C ALA A 64 -0.45 14.82 -0.53
N LYS A 65 -0.97 14.15 -1.55
CA LYS A 65 -0.58 14.38 -2.94
C LYS A 65 -0.81 15.82 -3.37
N ASN A 66 -1.95 16.40 -3.01
CA ASN A 66 -2.29 17.77 -3.37
C ASN A 66 -1.40 18.80 -2.66
N ARG A 67 -0.81 18.45 -1.51
CA ARG A 67 0.17 19.28 -0.81
C ARG A 67 1.60 19.11 -1.34
N GLY A 68 1.79 18.29 -2.36
CA GLY A 68 3.13 17.97 -2.88
C GLY A 68 3.86 16.87 -2.11
N GLU A 69 3.21 16.21 -1.18
CA GLU A 69 3.74 15.03 -0.48
C GLU A 69 3.44 13.79 -1.31
N ARG A 70 4.26 13.55 -2.32
CA ARG A 70 4.04 12.44 -3.24
C ARG A 70 4.13 11.11 -2.51
N LEU A 71 3.16 10.24 -2.76
CA LEU A 71 3.19 8.86 -2.35
C LEU A 71 3.99 8.06 -3.39
N ASP A 72 5.13 7.52 -2.99
CA ASP A 72 6.02 6.80 -3.91
C ASP A 72 5.67 5.33 -4.04
N TYR A 73 5.37 4.66 -2.92
CA TYR A 73 5.07 3.23 -2.88
C TYR A 73 3.90 2.93 -1.97
N VAL A 74 3.11 1.94 -2.36
CA VAL A 74 2.11 1.32 -1.50
C VAL A 74 2.46 -0.15 -1.34
N SER A 75 2.60 -0.61 -0.10
CA SER A 75 2.76 -2.03 0.23
C SER A 75 1.39 -2.66 0.42
N ILE A 76 1.14 -3.79 -0.26
CA ILE A 76 -0.12 -4.52 -0.19
C ILE A 76 0.10 -5.79 0.63
N CYS A 77 -0.50 -5.86 1.82
CA CYS A 77 -0.38 -6.97 2.76
C CYS A 77 -1.74 -7.54 3.17
N THR A 78 -2.77 -7.29 2.37
CA THR A 78 -4.13 -7.78 2.59
C THR A 78 -4.27 -9.26 2.23
N PRO A 79 -5.42 -9.89 2.56
CA PRO A 79 -5.68 -11.26 2.10
C PRO A 79 -5.56 -11.40 0.58
N ASN A 80 -5.17 -12.59 0.12
CA ASN A 80 -4.82 -12.84 -1.27
C ASN A 80 -5.88 -12.40 -2.28
N TYR A 81 -7.17 -12.60 -1.93
CA TYR A 81 -8.26 -12.26 -2.86
C TYR A 81 -8.45 -10.75 -3.08
N LEU A 82 -7.80 -9.92 -2.28
CA LEU A 82 -7.85 -8.46 -2.40
C LEU A 82 -6.64 -7.86 -3.10
N HIS A 83 -5.60 -8.66 -3.37
CA HIS A 83 -4.35 -8.15 -3.94
C HIS A 83 -4.55 -7.42 -5.26
N ASP A 84 -5.33 -8.01 -6.17
CA ASP A 84 -5.58 -7.39 -7.48
C ASP A 84 -6.28 -6.04 -7.35
N ALA A 85 -7.37 -5.99 -6.59
CA ALA A 85 -8.14 -4.76 -6.41
C ALA A 85 -7.31 -3.65 -5.74
N HIS A 86 -6.59 -3.99 -4.69
CA HIS A 86 -5.78 -3.02 -3.96
C HIS A 86 -4.57 -2.54 -4.77
N THR A 87 -3.98 -3.43 -5.57
CA THR A 87 -2.89 -3.08 -6.47
C THR A 87 -3.35 -2.08 -7.52
N ARG A 88 -4.49 -2.33 -8.16
CA ARG A 88 -5.07 -1.40 -9.14
C ARG A 88 -5.38 -0.05 -8.51
N TYR A 89 -5.96 -0.06 -7.33
CA TYR A 89 -6.24 1.16 -6.58
C TYR A 89 -4.96 1.98 -6.36
N ALA A 90 -3.91 1.34 -5.86
CA ALA A 90 -2.66 2.04 -5.56
C ALA A 90 -1.97 2.62 -6.80
N LEU A 91 -1.99 1.89 -7.91
CA LEU A 91 -1.47 2.40 -9.19
C LEU A 91 -2.24 3.64 -9.63
N ARG A 92 -3.58 3.61 -9.54
CA ARG A 92 -4.42 4.75 -9.90
C ARG A 92 -4.27 5.93 -8.96
N LEU A 93 -3.91 5.67 -7.71
CA LEU A 93 -3.58 6.71 -6.73
C LEU A 93 -2.30 7.46 -7.11
N GLY A 94 -1.45 6.87 -7.95
CA GLY A 94 -0.23 7.48 -8.45
C GLY A 94 1.03 6.99 -7.76
N SER A 95 1.02 5.77 -7.24
CA SER A 95 2.19 5.16 -6.61
C SER A 95 2.61 3.89 -7.33
N ASP A 96 3.87 3.50 -7.14
CA ASP A 96 4.31 2.15 -7.45
C ASP A 96 3.84 1.21 -6.33
N VAL A 97 3.81 -0.08 -6.60
CA VAL A 97 3.25 -1.07 -5.67
C VAL A 97 4.27 -2.14 -5.33
N ILE A 98 4.30 -2.51 -4.06
CA ILE A 98 5.00 -3.70 -3.59
C ILE A 98 3.92 -4.63 -3.06
N CYS A 99 3.69 -5.75 -3.73
CA CYS A 99 2.62 -6.68 -3.40
C CYS A 99 3.17 -8.06 -3.08
N GLU A 100 2.66 -8.64 -1.98
CA GLU A 100 2.96 -10.02 -1.65
C GLU A 100 2.32 -10.97 -2.67
N LYS A 101 2.93 -12.12 -2.86
CA LYS A 101 2.38 -13.17 -3.72
C LYS A 101 1.19 -13.87 -3.05
N PRO A 102 0.23 -14.38 -3.82
CA PRO A 102 0.10 -14.25 -5.28
C PRO A 102 -0.40 -12.85 -5.66
N LEU A 103 0.10 -12.31 -6.75
CA LEU A 103 -0.33 -10.99 -7.24
C LEU A 103 -1.80 -11.03 -7.65
N VAL A 104 -2.19 -12.08 -8.37
CA VAL A 104 -3.58 -12.33 -8.79
C VAL A 104 -3.93 -13.79 -8.54
N LEU A 105 -5.21 -14.07 -8.29
CA LEU A 105 -5.72 -15.45 -8.17
C LEU A 105 -6.17 -16.02 -9.50
N ASN A 106 -6.49 -15.16 -10.46
CA ASN A 106 -6.94 -15.53 -11.80
C ASN A 106 -5.95 -14.99 -12.84
N PRO A 107 -5.34 -15.85 -13.67
CA PRO A 107 -4.35 -15.40 -14.65
C PRO A 107 -4.87 -14.33 -15.64
N TRP A 108 -6.16 -14.32 -15.94
CA TRP A 108 -6.75 -13.31 -16.82
C TRP A 108 -6.66 -11.89 -16.26
N ASN A 109 -6.54 -11.75 -14.95
CA ASN A 109 -6.40 -10.44 -14.32
C ASN A 109 -5.03 -9.81 -14.58
N LEU A 110 -4.02 -10.60 -15.01
CA LEU A 110 -2.70 -10.08 -15.34
C LEU A 110 -2.74 -9.09 -16.50
N ASP A 111 -3.52 -9.37 -17.54
CA ASP A 111 -3.65 -8.48 -18.69
C ASP A 111 -4.29 -7.15 -18.27
N GLY A 112 -5.35 -7.21 -17.47
CA GLY A 112 -6.00 -6.00 -16.95
C GLY A 112 -5.08 -5.19 -16.06
N LEU A 113 -4.29 -5.85 -15.23
CA LEU A 113 -3.33 -5.18 -14.36
C LEU A 113 -2.22 -4.51 -15.17
N GLN A 114 -1.73 -5.17 -16.22
CA GLN A 114 -0.74 -4.59 -17.12
C GLN A 114 -1.28 -3.34 -17.81
N GLN A 115 -2.55 -3.33 -18.20
CA GLN A 115 -3.18 -2.14 -18.77
C GLN A 115 -3.18 -0.98 -17.78
N VAL A 116 -3.45 -1.25 -16.50
CA VAL A 116 -3.42 -0.20 -15.48
C VAL A 116 -2.00 0.34 -15.29
N GLU A 117 -0.98 -0.52 -15.31
CA GLU A 117 0.42 -0.06 -15.30
C GLU A 117 0.71 0.87 -16.46
N GLU A 118 0.29 0.52 -17.66
CA GLU A 118 0.50 1.34 -18.86
C GLU A 118 -0.23 2.67 -18.78
N GLN A 119 -1.47 2.68 -18.29
CA GLN A 119 -2.29 3.88 -18.17
C GLN A 119 -1.75 4.85 -17.11
N THR A 120 -1.19 4.33 -16.02
CA THR A 120 -0.75 5.15 -14.89
C THR A 120 0.73 5.53 -14.96
N GLY A 121 1.53 4.78 -15.71
CA GLY A 121 2.99 4.92 -15.72
C GLY A 121 3.67 4.42 -14.46
N HIS A 122 2.96 3.72 -13.58
CA HIS A 122 3.48 3.14 -12.35
C HIS A 122 3.55 1.62 -12.46
N THR A 123 4.39 1.00 -11.64
CA THR A 123 4.71 -0.42 -11.76
C THR A 123 4.42 -1.20 -10.50
N VAL A 124 4.18 -2.51 -10.67
CA VAL A 124 4.00 -3.46 -9.58
C VAL A 124 5.28 -4.26 -9.40
N ASN A 125 5.74 -4.33 -8.16
CA ASN A 125 6.85 -5.20 -7.76
C ASN A 125 6.24 -6.31 -6.90
N ASN A 126 6.30 -7.54 -7.36
CA ASN A 126 5.76 -8.70 -6.66
C ASN A 126 6.88 -9.42 -5.91
N ILE A 127 6.62 -9.74 -4.67
CA ILE A 127 7.59 -10.41 -3.82
C ILE A 127 7.31 -11.92 -3.79
#